data_68988f312fa6d359650399a6b17338eb
#
_entry.id   68988f312fa6d359650399a6b17338eb
#
_cell.length_a   1.000
_cell.length_b   1.000
_cell.length_c   1.000
_cell.angle_alpha   90.00
_cell.angle_beta   90.00
_cell.angle_gamma   90.00
#
_symmetry.space_group_name_H-M   'P 1'
#
loop_
_entity.id
_entity.type
_entity.pdbx_description
1 polymer ?
#
loop_
_entity_poly.entity_id
_entity_poly.type
_entity_poly.pdbx_seq_one_letter_code
_entity_poly.pdbx_strand_id
1 'polypeptide(L)'
;MIKIHFIAIGGAAMHNLALAVASKAGYQVTGSDDEIFDPALTHLREAGLLPDEMGWHPERITPDIDAIILGMHAREDNPELVRARELGLKIYSFPEYLYEQTKDKIRIVVGGSHGKTTTTSMILYVLNRLGIEADYMVGAQIEGFERMVRLSDTAKYAVFEGDEYLTSPLDLRSKFLWYHPHVAILTGIAWDHINVFPTFPEYVETFRKFVQSIEPNGSFIYFQGDENLRMLAEELKIQKSKLAIIPYDAYDGNVEMQVFGRHNMQNLQAAMLACHCIGIAPDDFYREISTFTGASNRLEKIAENETSVAYKDFAHSPSKLKATINAVRERYPEKKLIACMELHTFSSLMADFLPQYKDCMKEADIAYVYFNPKVIEHKRLTPITADEVREAFGTKNVEVFTESEALQEAVRNQLSAVKSQNTALLMMSSGTFDGINVKQFAEELMKV
;
A
#
# COMPACT_ATOMS: atom_id res chain seq x y z
N MET A 1 -11.31 -18.36 -27.00
CA MET A 1 -10.33 -18.22 -25.92
C MET A 1 -9.77 -16.82 -26.05
N ILE A 2 -9.87 -16.00 -25.00
CA ILE A 2 -9.40 -14.60 -24.99
C ILE A 2 -7.90 -14.62 -24.69
N LYS A 3 -7.09 -14.07 -25.58
CA LYS A 3 -5.63 -14.06 -25.45
C LYS A 3 -5.16 -12.70 -24.95
N ILE A 4 -4.50 -12.71 -23.78
CA ILE A 4 -3.97 -11.50 -23.13
C ILE A 4 -2.46 -11.64 -22.98
N HIS A 5 -1.73 -10.62 -23.40
CA HIS A 5 -0.30 -10.57 -23.22
C HIS A 5 0.10 -9.41 -22.28
N PHE A 6 1.00 -9.69 -21.33
CA PHE A 6 1.47 -8.74 -20.34
C PHE A 6 2.89 -8.28 -20.70
N ILE A 7 3.08 -7.00 -20.94
CA ILE A 7 4.41 -6.37 -21.07
C ILE A 7 4.83 -5.89 -19.69
N ALA A 8 5.98 -6.33 -19.19
CA ALA A 8 6.49 -6.19 -17.81
C ALA A 8 5.61 -6.97 -16.79
N ILE A 9 5.49 -8.28 -16.99
CA ILE A 9 4.64 -9.18 -16.20
C ILE A 9 5.13 -9.34 -14.74
N GLY A 10 6.43 -9.17 -14.47
CA GLY A 10 7.07 -9.42 -13.17
C GLY A 10 6.77 -8.35 -12.11
N GLY A 11 6.20 -7.20 -12.48
CA GLY A 11 5.84 -6.17 -11.50
C GLY A 11 4.87 -6.67 -10.43
N ALA A 12 4.96 -6.13 -9.19
CA ALA A 12 4.17 -6.59 -8.06
C ALA A 12 2.65 -6.63 -8.32
N ALA A 13 2.08 -5.59 -8.91
CA ALA A 13 0.67 -5.56 -9.30
C ALA A 13 0.40 -6.40 -10.56
N MET A 14 1.35 -6.40 -11.51
CA MET A 14 1.19 -7.03 -12.82
C MET A 14 1.11 -8.56 -12.72
N HIS A 15 2.02 -9.20 -11.98
CA HIS A 15 1.97 -10.66 -11.86
C HIS A 15 0.71 -11.13 -11.12
N ASN A 16 0.24 -10.39 -10.09
CA ASN A 16 -1.02 -10.72 -9.42
C ASN A 16 -2.23 -10.58 -10.35
N LEU A 17 -2.24 -9.55 -11.23
CA LEU A 17 -3.28 -9.42 -12.24
C LEU A 17 -3.21 -10.54 -13.29
N ALA A 18 -2.00 -10.90 -13.75
CA ALA A 18 -1.81 -12.00 -14.70
C ALA A 18 -2.36 -13.33 -14.15
N LEU A 19 -2.06 -13.62 -12.88
CA LEU A 19 -2.58 -14.79 -12.18
C LEU A 19 -4.12 -14.75 -12.05
N ALA A 20 -4.69 -13.58 -11.73
CA ALA A 20 -6.14 -13.42 -11.61
C ALA A 20 -6.84 -13.60 -12.98
N VAL A 21 -6.27 -13.06 -14.06
CA VAL A 21 -6.81 -13.24 -15.43
C VAL A 21 -6.68 -14.68 -15.88
N ALA A 22 -5.54 -15.34 -15.64
CA ALA A 22 -5.31 -16.72 -16.02
C ALA A 22 -6.23 -17.71 -15.28
N SER A 23 -6.72 -17.35 -14.08
CA SER A 23 -7.68 -18.16 -13.34
C SER A 23 -9.12 -18.13 -13.90
N LYS A 24 -9.41 -17.18 -14.82
CA LYS A 24 -10.74 -17.10 -15.46
C LYS A 24 -10.86 -18.12 -16.59
N ALA A 25 -12.00 -18.79 -16.63
CA ALA A 25 -12.28 -19.74 -17.72
C ALA A 25 -12.31 -19.04 -19.09
N GLY A 26 -11.65 -19.63 -20.07
CA GLY A 26 -11.62 -19.11 -21.44
C GLY A 26 -10.55 -18.05 -21.70
N TYR A 27 -9.67 -17.76 -20.75
CA TYR A 27 -8.53 -16.87 -20.95
C TYR A 27 -7.23 -17.65 -21.16
N GLN A 28 -6.37 -17.11 -22.01
CA GLN A 28 -4.99 -17.53 -22.19
C GLN A 28 -4.10 -16.32 -21.92
N VAL A 29 -3.18 -16.46 -20.97
CA VAL A 29 -2.26 -15.39 -20.54
C VAL A 29 -0.84 -15.76 -20.93
N THR A 30 -0.14 -14.79 -21.49
CA THR A 30 1.31 -14.81 -21.76
C THR A 30 1.91 -13.49 -21.25
N GLY A 31 3.23 -13.41 -21.19
CA GLY A 31 3.88 -12.14 -20.83
C GLY A 31 5.37 -12.17 -21.06
N SER A 32 6.00 -11.01 -20.94
CA SER A 32 7.43 -10.79 -21.07
C SER A 32 7.92 -9.81 -19.99
N ASP A 33 9.16 -9.94 -19.61
CA ASP A 33 9.87 -8.98 -18.73
C ASP A 33 11.38 -9.09 -18.98
N ASP A 34 12.12 -8.03 -18.70
CA ASP A 34 13.58 -8.05 -18.78
C ASP A 34 14.22 -8.72 -17.56
N GLU A 35 13.57 -8.63 -16.39
CA GLU A 35 14.01 -9.26 -15.16
C GLU A 35 12.83 -9.51 -14.21
N ILE A 36 12.75 -10.68 -13.61
CA ILE A 36 11.68 -11.04 -12.67
C ILE A 36 12.30 -11.55 -11.36
N PHE A 37 11.92 -10.93 -10.24
CA PHE A 37 12.36 -11.29 -8.90
C PHE A 37 11.25 -11.96 -8.08
N ASP A 38 11.62 -12.63 -6.99
CA ASP A 38 10.64 -13.13 -6.03
C ASP A 38 9.92 -11.95 -5.31
N PRO A 39 8.63 -12.15 -5.01
CA PRO A 39 7.82 -13.38 -5.13
C PRO A 39 7.21 -13.62 -6.52
N ALA A 40 7.29 -12.67 -7.45
CA ALA A 40 6.69 -12.81 -8.77
C ALA A 40 7.25 -14.00 -9.56
N LEU A 41 8.57 -14.23 -9.48
CA LEU A 41 9.26 -15.33 -10.14
C LEU A 41 8.67 -16.70 -9.73
N THR A 42 8.52 -16.92 -8.44
CA THR A 42 7.96 -18.15 -7.89
C THR A 42 6.48 -18.31 -8.27
N HIS A 43 5.66 -17.27 -8.07
CA HIS A 43 4.23 -17.31 -8.37
C HIS A 43 3.93 -17.56 -9.85
N LEU A 44 4.64 -16.89 -10.76
CA LEU A 44 4.47 -17.08 -12.20
C LEU A 44 4.92 -18.47 -12.65
N ARG A 45 6.00 -19.01 -12.07
CA ARG A 45 6.48 -20.37 -12.34
C ARG A 45 5.45 -21.42 -11.92
N GLU A 46 4.91 -21.31 -10.71
CA GLU A 46 3.91 -22.24 -10.19
C GLU A 46 2.62 -22.22 -11.01
N ALA A 47 2.25 -21.07 -11.56
CA ALA A 47 1.08 -20.91 -12.43
C ALA A 47 1.34 -21.28 -13.90
N GLY A 48 2.56 -21.61 -14.30
CA GLY A 48 2.93 -21.87 -15.69
C GLY A 48 2.88 -20.63 -16.59
N LEU A 49 3.06 -19.44 -16.00
CA LEU A 49 3.03 -18.15 -16.69
C LEU A 49 4.41 -17.48 -16.78
N LEU A 50 5.45 -18.11 -16.22
CA LEU A 50 6.81 -17.58 -16.30
C LEU A 50 7.26 -17.61 -17.77
N PRO A 51 7.77 -16.50 -18.34
CA PRO A 51 8.35 -16.51 -19.68
C PRO A 51 9.49 -17.52 -19.80
N ASP A 52 9.56 -18.23 -20.93
CA ASP A 52 10.66 -19.19 -21.20
C ASP A 52 12.02 -18.49 -21.27
N GLU A 53 12.03 -17.26 -21.78
CA GLU A 53 13.21 -16.41 -21.91
C GLU A 53 12.88 -15.00 -21.42
N MET A 54 13.81 -14.39 -20.66
CA MET A 54 13.73 -12.99 -20.26
C MET A 54 14.06 -12.08 -21.46
N GLY A 55 13.55 -10.86 -21.44
CA GLY A 55 13.69 -9.88 -22.49
C GLY A 55 12.40 -9.60 -23.24
N TRP A 56 12.52 -8.77 -24.27
CA TRP A 56 11.41 -8.30 -25.09
C TRP A 56 11.42 -8.99 -26.44
N HIS A 57 10.32 -9.63 -26.79
CA HIS A 57 10.18 -10.53 -27.95
C HIS A 57 9.02 -10.08 -28.85
N PRO A 58 9.23 -9.07 -29.74
CA PRO A 58 8.16 -8.52 -30.58
C PRO A 58 7.51 -9.57 -31.52
N GLU A 59 8.21 -10.66 -31.86
CA GLU A 59 7.67 -11.77 -32.61
C GLU A 59 6.58 -12.57 -31.89
N ARG A 60 6.50 -12.47 -30.55
CA ARG A 60 5.43 -13.05 -29.73
C ARG A 60 4.13 -12.23 -29.79
N ILE A 61 4.21 -10.97 -30.26
CA ILE A 61 3.06 -10.10 -30.42
C ILE A 61 2.44 -10.35 -31.78
N THR A 62 1.35 -11.09 -31.81
CA THR A 62 0.66 -11.58 -32.99
C THR A 62 -0.76 -10.98 -33.11
N PRO A 63 -1.34 -10.89 -34.32
CA PRO A 63 -2.65 -10.27 -34.55
C PRO A 63 -3.84 -10.97 -33.85
N ASP A 64 -3.65 -12.17 -33.34
CA ASP A 64 -4.67 -12.95 -32.64
C ASP A 64 -4.68 -12.73 -31.12
N ILE A 65 -3.85 -11.81 -30.63
CA ILE A 65 -3.90 -11.31 -29.25
C ILE A 65 -5.06 -10.31 -29.14
N ASP A 66 -5.97 -10.55 -28.20
CA ASP A 66 -7.14 -9.70 -27.99
C ASP A 66 -6.80 -8.39 -27.27
N ALA A 67 -5.84 -8.44 -26.35
CA ALA A 67 -5.36 -7.24 -25.64
C ALA A 67 -3.95 -7.40 -25.05
N ILE A 68 -3.29 -6.25 -24.95
CA ILE A 68 -2.02 -6.07 -24.24
C ILE A 68 -2.30 -5.36 -22.91
N ILE A 69 -1.67 -5.82 -21.81
CA ILE A 69 -1.66 -5.11 -20.54
C ILE A 69 -0.24 -4.59 -20.30
N LEU A 70 -0.13 -3.27 -20.21
CA LEU A 70 1.15 -2.58 -20.12
C LEU A 70 1.52 -2.30 -18.66
N GLY A 71 2.67 -2.81 -18.22
CA GLY A 71 3.24 -2.51 -16.92
C GLY A 71 3.89 -1.14 -16.84
N MET A 72 4.04 -0.63 -15.63
CA MET A 72 4.56 0.71 -15.36
C MET A 72 6.02 0.91 -15.79
N HIS A 73 6.82 -0.17 -15.88
CA HIS A 73 8.24 -0.07 -16.25
C HIS A 73 8.49 -0.12 -17.76
N ALA A 74 7.47 -0.46 -18.57
CA ALA A 74 7.59 -0.48 -20.01
C ALA A 74 7.66 0.95 -20.57
N ARG A 75 8.74 1.25 -21.28
CA ARG A 75 8.98 2.55 -21.93
C ARG A 75 8.27 2.62 -23.28
N GLU A 76 8.19 3.81 -23.83
CA GLU A 76 7.52 4.05 -25.12
C GLU A 76 8.20 3.33 -26.29
N ASP A 77 9.50 3.12 -26.21
CA ASP A 77 10.35 2.42 -27.17
C ASP A 77 10.45 0.90 -26.96
N ASN A 78 9.67 0.34 -25.99
CA ASN A 78 9.63 -1.10 -25.80
C ASN A 78 9.21 -1.82 -27.08
N PRO A 79 10.02 -2.80 -27.62
CA PRO A 79 9.78 -3.38 -28.91
C PRO A 79 8.44 -4.15 -29.03
N GLU A 80 7.97 -4.75 -27.93
CA GLU A 80 6.65 -5.41 -27.93
C GLU A 80 5.51 -4.39 -27.97
N LEU A 81 5.66 -3.27 -27.23
CA LEU A 81 4.69 -2.17 -27.28
C LEU A 81 4.62 -1.53 -28.66
N VAL A 82 5.77 -1.30 -29.31
CA VAL A 82 5.83 -0.80 -30.69
C VAL A 82 5.11 -1.75 -31.62
N ARG A 83 5.40 -3.05 -31.51
CA ARG A 83 4.76 -4.08 -32.34
C ARG A 83 3.25 -4.17 -32.12
N ALA A 84 2.79 -4.06 -30.88
CA ALA A 84 1.36 -4.04 -30.53
C ALA A 84 0.64 -2.85 -31.20
N ARG A 85 1.27 -1.67 -31.20
CA ARG A 85 0.75 -0.46 -31.87
C ARG A 85 0.70 -0.63 -33.39
N GLU A 86 1.73 -1.19 -33.99
CA GLU A 86 1.75 -1.49 -35.45
C GLU A 86 0.60 -2.40 -35.87
N LEU A 87 0.29 -3.39 -35.03
CA LEU A 87 -0.81 -4.33 -35.26
C LEU A 87 -2.18 -3.77 -34.90
N GLY A 88 -2.26 -2.57 -34.32
CA GLY A 88 -3.51 -1.96 -33.89
C GLY A 88 -4.19 -2.71 -32.73
N LEU A 89 -3.43 -3.45 -31.92
CA LEU A 89 -3.97 -4.20 -30.78
C LEU A 89 -4.47 -3.25 -29.69
N LYS A 90 -5.46 -3.71 -28.93
CA LYS A 90 -5.96 -2.96 -27.78
C LYS A 90 -4.94 -3.01 -26.65
N ILE A 91 -4.52 -1.86 -26.17
CA ILE A 91 -3.52 -1.72 -25.10
C ILE A 91 -4.19 -1.08 -23.90
N TYR A 92 -4.10 -1.74 -22.74
CA TYR A 92 -4.60 -1.27 -21.47
C TYR A 92 -3.45 -1.02 -20.49
N SER A 93 -3.59 -0.03 -19.67
CA SER A 93 -2.85 0.03 -18.43
C SER A 93 -3.45 -0.93 -17.39
N PHE A 94 -2.69 -1.24 -16.33
CA PHE A 94 -3.16 -2.07 -15.21
C PHE A 94 -4.50 -1.58 -14.61
N PRO A 95 -4.65 -0.30 -14.18
CA PRO A 95 -5.90 0.15 -13.59
C PRO A 95 -7.05 0.24 -14.59
N GLU A 96 -6.76 0.58 -15.84
CA GLU A 96 -7.76 0.59 -16.92
C GLU A 96 -8.35 -0.81 -17.16
N TYR A 97 -7.49 -1.84 -17.18
CA TYR A 97 -7.96 -3.21 -17.33
C TYR A 97 -8.80 -3.69 -16.16
N LEU A 98 -8.41 -3.34 -14.91
CA LEU A 98 -9.25 -3.62 -13.73
C LEU A 98 -10.62 -2.95 -13.83
N TYR A 99 -10.68 -1.71 -14.29
CA TYR A 99 -11.94 -1.02 -14.53
C TYR A 99 -12.79 -1.75 -15.60
N GLU A 100 -12.20 -2.08 -16.75
CA GLU A 100 -12.92 -2.81 -17.82
C GLU A 100 -13.51 -4.15 -17.35
N GLN A 101 -12.79 -4.87 -16.47
CA GLN A 101 -13.26 -6.13 -15.90
C GLN A 101 -14.35 -5.96 -14.83
N THR A 102 -14.53 -4.73 -14.32
CA THR A 102 -15.42 -4.46 -13.17
C THR A 102 -16.41 -3.31 -13.41
N LYS A 103 -16.51 -2.78 -14.62
CA LYS A 103 -17.35 -1.63 -14.95
C LYS A 103 -18.84 -1.85 -14.66
N ASP A 104 -19.31 -3.08 -14.70
CA ASP A 104 -20.70 -3.47 -14.41
C ASP A 104 -20.92 -3.82 -12.91
N LYS A 105 -19.89 -3.65 -12.06
CA LYS A 105 -19.92 -3.96 -10.62
C LYS A 105 -20.00 -2.69 -9.78
N ILE A 106 -20.46 -2.85 -8.54
CA ILE A 106 -20.39 -1.78 -7.54
C ILE A 106 -18.94 -1.68 -7.05
N ARG A 107 -18.27 -0.59 -7.39
CA ARG A 107 -16.86 -0.34 -7.06
C ARG A 107 -16.73 0.47 -5.79
N ILE A 108 -15.98 -0.07 -4.83
CA ILE A 108 -15.57 0.58 -3.58
C ILE A 108 -14.09 0.89 -3.72
N VAL A 109 -13.69 2.13 -3.62
CA VAL A 109 -12.29 2.54 -3.81
C VAL A 109 -11.80 3.32 -2.59
N VAL A 110 -10.71 2.84 -2.02
CA VAL A 110 -10.09 3.43 -0.83
C VAL A 110 -8.84 4.18 -1.22
N GLY A 111 -8.94 5.50 -1.30
CA GLY A 111 -7.82 6.42 -1.55
C GLY A 111 -7.35 7.14 -0.30
N GLY A 112 -6.30 7.94 -0.46
CA GLY A 112 -5.72 8.75 0.62
C GLY A 112 -4.26 8.40 0.92
N SER A 113 -3.58 9.26 1.65
CA SER A 113 -2.15 9.11 1.91
C SER A 113 -1.83 8.01 2.92
N HIS A 114 -2.79 7.65 3.80
CA HIS A 114 -2.61 6.67 4.88
C HIS A 114 -3.79 5.71 4.94
N GLY A 115 -3.59 4.52 5.52
CA GLY A 115 -4.68 3.59 5.84
C GLY A 115 -5.33 2.88 4.65
N LYS A 116 -5.00 3.18 3.40
CA LYS A 116 -5.58 2.55 2.21
C LYS A 116 -5.64 1.04 2.31
N THR A 117 -4.47 0.42 2.44
CA THR A 117 -4.35 -1.05 2.51
C THR A 117 -5.14 -1.65 3.67
N THR A 118 -5.01 -1.08 4.86
CA THR A 118 -5.69 -1.59 6.06
C THR A 118 -7.21 -1.48 5.92
N THR A 119 -7.73 -0.33 5.47
CA THR A 119 -9.17 -0.13 5.25
C THR A 119 -9.72 -1.07 4.17
N THR A 120 -9.01 -1.20 3.04
CA THR A 120 -9.35 -2.16 1.98
C THR A 120 -9.38 -3.59 2.51
N SER A 121 -8.37 -3.97 3.31
CA SER A 121 -8.28 -5.29 3.92
C SER A 121 -9.41 -5.56 4.91
N MET A 122 -9.80 -4.57 5.72
CA MET A 122 -10.93 -4.69 6.65
C MET A 122 -12.26 -4.90 5.91
N ILE A 123 -12.51 -4.16 4.82
CA ILE A 123 -13.69 -4.36 3.98
C ILE A 123 -13.70 -5.77 3.40
N LEU A 124 -12.61 -6.19 2.77
CA LEU A 124 -12.50 -7.52 2.15
C LEU A 124 -12.65 -8.65 3.17
N TYR A 125 -12.04 -8.48 4.35
CA TYR A 125 -12.14 -9.45 5.43
C TYR A 125 -13.60 -9.67 5.86
N VAL A 126 -14.35 -8.60 6.10
CA VAL A 126 -15.77 -8.69 6.49
C VAL A 126 -16.62 -9.28 5.36
N LEU A 127 -16.43 -8.87 4.10
CA LEU A 127 -17.12 -9.47 2.96
C LEU A 127 -16.89 -10.98 2.89
N ASN A 128 -15.64 -11.41 3.01
CA ASN A 128 -15.28 -12.83 3.00
C ASN A 128 -15.93 -13.61 4.16
N ARG A 129 -15.91 -13.06 5.37
CA ARG A 129 -16.54 -13.66 6.56
C ARG A 129 -18.04 -13.80 6.44
N LEU A 130 -18.68 -12.88 5.74
CA LEU A 130 -20.13 -12.91 5.44
C LEU A 130 -20.48 -13.74 4.19
N GLY A 131 -19.48 -14.35 3.53
CA GLY A 131 -19.69 -15.14 2.31
C GLY A 131 -20.07 -14.28 1.09
N ILE A 132 -19.74 -12.99 1.10
CA ILE A 132 -20.03 -12.06 0.01
C ILE A 132 -18.81 -12.03 -0.93
N GLU A 133 -18.99 -12.49 -2.16
CA GLU A 133 -17.93 -12.43 -3.16
C GLU A 133 -17.64 -11.00 -3.63
N ALA A 134 -16.35 -10.67 -3.71
CA ALA A 134 -15.86 -9.44 -4.30
C ALA A 134 -14.67 -9.70 -5.21
N ASP A 135 -14.57 -8.95 -6.30
CA ASP A 135 -13.30 -8.73 -6.98
C ASP A 135 -12.50 -7.74 -6.17
N TYR A 136 -11.19 -7.81 -6.25
CA TYR A 136 -10.38 -6.88 -5.47
C TYR A 136 -8.98 -6.68 -6.04
N MET A 137 -8.39 -5.55 -5.63
CA MET A 137 -6.97 -5.27 -5.69
C MET A 137 -6.55 -4.59 -4.39
N VAL A 138 -5.57 -5.16 -3.71
CA VAL A 138 -5.04 -4.68 -2.43
C VAL A 138 -3.52 -4.72 -2.44
N GLY A 139 -2.89 -3.75 -1.80
CA GLY A 139 -1.43 -3.56 -1.82
C GLY A 139 -0.63 -4.42 -0.84
N ALA A 140 -1.26 -5.37 -0.14
CA ALA A 140 -0.58 -6.30 0.75
C ALA A 140 -1.32 -7.62 0.86
N GLN A 141 -0.62 -8.65 1.28
CA GLN A 141 -1.23 -9.95 1.58
C GLN A 141 -2.14 -9.84 2.81
N ILE A 142 -3.33 -10.44 2.71
CA ILE A 142 -4.32 -10.53 3.79
C ILE A 142 -4.44 -11.99 4.18
N GLU A 143 -4.54 -12.28 5.47
CA GLU A 143 -4.78 -13.64 5.97
C GLU A 143 -6.11 -14.19 5.41
N GLY A 144 -6.06 -15.41 4.87
CA GLY A 144 -7.21 -16.06 4.23
C GLY A 144 -7.46 -15.68 2.77
N PHE A 145 -6.59 -14.85 2.17
CA PHE A 145 -6.63 -14.49 0.77
C PHE A 145 -5.38 -15.01 0.05
N GLU A 146 -5.56 -15.81 -1.00
CA GLU A 146 -4.44 -16.43 -1.71
C GLU A 146 -3.60 -15.43 -2.50
N ARG A 147 -4.20 -14.34 -2.98
CA ARG A 147 -3.60 -13.37 -3.91
C ARG A 147 -3.99 -11.95 -3.57
N MET A 148 -3.24 -11.00 -4.11
CA MET A 148 -3.52 -9.56 -3.94
C MET A 148 -4.51 -9.02 -4.98
N VAL A 149 -4.81 -9.78 -6.04
CA VAL A 149 -5.81 -9.45 -7.07
C VAL A 149 -6.71 -10.65 -7.31
N ARG A 150 -8.02 -10.41 -7.36
CA ARG A 150 -9.04 -11.38 -7.77
C ARG A 150 -9.98 -10.75 -8.78
N LEU A 151 -10.29 -11.50 -9.83
CA LEU A 151 -11.31 -11.20 -10.83
C LEU A 151 -12.23 -12.38 -11.03
N SER A 152 -13.53 -12.15 -11.08
CA SER A 152 -14.54 -13.18 -11.30
C SER A 152 -15.66 -12.66 -12.20
N ASP A 153 -16.44 -13.57 -12.74
CA ASP A 153 -17.62 -13.22 -13.54
C ASP A 153 -18.89 -13.10 -12.68
N THR A 154 -18.84 -13.52 -11.41
CA THR A 154 -20.02 -13.64 -10.52
C THR A 154 -20.09 -12.58 -9.43
N ALA A 155 -18.95 -12.02 -9.01
CA ALA A 155 -18.93 -11.03 -7.95
C ALA A 155 -19.70 -9.77 -8.33
N LYS A 156 -20.58 -9.33 -7.43
CA LYS A 156 -21.34 -8.08 -7.57
C LYS A 156 -20.52 -6.84 -7.22
N TYR A 157 -19.52 -7.01 -6.37
CA TYR A 157 -18.71 -5.93 -5.80
C TYR A 157 -17.27 -6.02 -6.29
N ALA A 158 -16.63 -4.87 -6.38
CA ALA A 158 -15.19 -4.75 -6.57
C ALA A 158 -14.62 -3.77 -5.54
N VAL A 159 -13.56 -4.18 -4.83
CA VAL A 159 -12.92 -3.37 -3.78
C VAL A 159 -11.48 -3.10 -4.18
N PHE A 160 -11.13 -1.84 -4.37
CA PHE A 160 -9.81 -1.45 -4.84
C PHE A 160 -9.09 -0.53 -3.87
N GLU A 161 -7.84 -0.81 -3.63
CA GLU A 161 -6.92 0.16 -3.07
C GLU A 161 -6.60 1.22 -4.13
N GLY A 162 -7.01 2.46 -3.86
CA GLY A 162 -6.88 3.60 -4.76
C GLY A 162 -5.53 4.29 -4.58
N ASP A 163 -4.58 3.97 -5.46
CA ASP A 163 -3.26 4.59 -5.47
C ASP A 163 -3.29 5.91 -6.27
N GLU A 164 -2.84 6.98 -5.63
CA GLU A 164 -2.71 8.31 -6.23
C GLU A 164 -1.51 8.44 -7.18
N TYR A 165 -0.60 7.47 -7.17
CA TYR A 165 0.56 7.48 -8.06
C TYR A 165 0.18 7.27 -9.53
N LEU A 166 1.09 7.66 -10.44
CA LEU A 166 0.86 7.60 -11.88
C LEU A 166 0.54 6.18 -12.39
N THR A 167 -0.31 6.11 -13.38
CA THR A 167 -0.72 4.87 -14.06
C THR A 167 0.46 4.21 -14.79
N SER A 168 1.18 4.99 -15.60
CA SER A 168 2.37 4.55 -16.33
C SER A 168 3.16 5.77 -16.82
N PRO A 169 4.38 5.62 -17.35
CA PRO A 169 5.08 6.71 -18.03
C PRO A 169 4.35 7.27 -19.25
N LEU A 170 3.43 6.49 -19.81
CA LEU A 170 2.63 6.88 -21.01
C LEU A 170 1.28 7.49 -20.64
N ASP A 171 0.81 7.25 -19.44
CA ASP A 171 -0.42 7.82 -18.88
C ASP A 171 -0.13 8.42 -17.50
N LEU A 172 0.02 9.72 -17.47
CA LEU A 172 0.34 10.49 -16.27
C LEU A 172 -0.86 10.71 -15.34
N ARG A 173 -2.02 10.11 -15.64
CA ARG A 173 -3.14 10.10 -14.71
C ARG A 173 -2.85 9.22 -13.51
N SER A 174 -3.34 9.59 -12.36
CA SER A 174 -3.27 8.74 -11.16
C SER A 174 -4.13 7.50 -11.32
N LYS A 175 -3.66 6.36 -10.83
CA LYS A 175 -4.32 5.04 -10.99
C LYS A 175 -5.77 5.06 -10.53
N PHE A 176 -6.07 5.67 -9.37
CA PHE A 176 -7.44 5.66 -8.82
C PHE A 176 -8.47 6.43 -9.67
N LEU A 177 -8.04 7.31 -10.59
CA LEU A 177 -8.94 8.02 -11.50
C LEU A 177 -9.60 7.10 -12.53
N TRP A 178 -9.05 5.92 -12.75
CA TRP A 178 -9.62 4.93 -13.65
C TRP A 178 -10.84 4.19 -13.06
N TYR A 179 -10.97 4.16 -11.73
CA TYR A 179 -11.90 3.22 -11.09
C TYR A 179 -13.34 3.69 -10.99
N HIS A 180 -13.66 4.96 -11.20
CA HIS A 180 -15.03 5.51 -11.16
C HIS A 180 -15.87 4.89 -10.02
N PRO A 181 -15.58 5.21 -8.75
CA PRO A 181 -16.17 4.52 -7.60
C PRO A 181 -17.66 4.82 -7.42
N HIS A 182 -18.42 3.82 -6.97
CA HIS A 182 -19.74 4.02 -6.39
C HIS A 182 -19.65 4.42 -4.91
N VAL A 183 -18.66 3.88 -4.21
CA VAL A 183 -18.31 4.26 -2.84
C VAL A 183 -16.83 4.66 -2.84
N ALA A 184 -16.57 5.94 -2.65
CA ALA A 184 -15.21 6.48 -2.52
C ALA A 184 -14.89 6.76 -1.07
N ILE A 185 -13.72 6.33 -0.62
CA ILE A 185 -13.20 6.64 0.72
C ILE A 185 -11.92 7.44 0.55
N LEU A 186 -11.78 8.54 1.30
CA LEU A 186 -10.51 9.25 1.44
C LEU A 186 -10.10 9.33 2.92
N THR A 187 -8.96 8.74 3.22
CA THR A 187 -8.46 8.56 4.58
C THR A 187 -7.56 9.69 5.07
N GLY A 188 -7.26 10.66 4.22
CA GLY A 188 -6.44 11.83 4.50
C GLY A 188 -5.61 12.26 3.30
N ILE A 189 -5.20 13.53 3.28
CA ILE A 189 -4.30 14.10 2.27
C ILE A 189 -3.05 14.63 2.99
N ALA A 190 -1.97 13.85 2.97
CA ALA A 190 -0.66 14.26 3.45
C ALA A 190 0.33 14.16 2.28
N TRP A 191 1.04 15.22 2.00
CA TRP A 191 1.90 15.32 0.83
C TRP A 191 2.93 14.19 0.77
N ASP A 192 2.87 13.43 -0.31
CA ASP A 192 3.79 12.34 -0.63
C ASP A 192 4.11 12.39 -2.14
N HIS A 193 5.05 11.56 -2.61
CA HIS A 193 5.39 11.44 -4.03
C HIS A 193 5.82 12.77 -4.69
N ILE A 194 6.72 13.53 -4.04
CA ILE A 194 7.21 14.84 -4.52
C ILE A 194 7.78 14.75 -5.95
N ASN A 195 8.34 13.61 -6.33
CA ASN A 195 8.84 13.35 -7.67
C ASN A 195 7.75 13.36 -8.76
N VAL A 196 6.50 13.18 -8.36
CA VAL A 196 5.31 13.18 -9.25
C VAL A 196 4.47 14.43 -9.04
N PHE A 197 4.34 14.87 -7.80
CA PHE A 197 3.57 16.04 -7.39
C PHE A 197 4.50 17.09 -6.77
N PRO A 198 5.15 17.94 -7.58
CA PRO A 198 6.14 18.91 -7.10
C PRO A 198 5.57 19.91 -6.11
N THR A 199 4.26 20.15 -6.13
CA THR A 199 3.59 21.07 -5.21
C THR A 199 2.42 20.40 -4.49
N PHE A 200 2.16 20.82 -3.25
CA PHE A 200 1.01 20.33 -2.49
C PHE A 200 -0.35 20.65 -3.14
N PRO A 201 -0.59 21.82 -3.74
CA PRO A 201 -1.82 22.08 -4.48
C PRO A 201 -2.08 21.10 -5.63
N GLU A 202 -1.06 20.69 -6.40
CA GLU A 202 -1.20 19.68 -7.46
C GLU A 202 -1.58 18.31 -6.88
N TYR A 203 -1.01 17.96 -5.73
CA TYR A 203 -1.36 16.75 -5.01
C TYR A 203 -2.83 16.76 -4.57
N VAL A 204 -3.31 17.85 -3.96
CA VAL A 204 -4.73 18.02 -3.56
C VAL A 204 -5.66 17.99 -4.77
N GLU A 205 -5.27 18.60 -5.90
CA GLU A 205 -6.06 18.60 -7.14
C GLU A 205 -6.31 17.18 -7.69
N THR A 206 -5.36 16.28 -7.47
CA THR A 206 -5.52 14.88 -7.87
C THR A 206 -6.67 14.21 -7.08
N PHE A 207 -6.78 14.47 -5.80
CA PHE A 207 -7.91 13.99 -4.97
C PHE A 207 -9.23 14.66 -5.34
N ARG A 208 -9.21 15.96 -5.73
CA ARG A 208 -10.40 16.63 -6.25
C ARG A 208 -10.93 15.94 -7.50
N LYS A 209 -10.06 15.58 -8.45
CA LYS A 209 -10.44 14.82 -9.65
C LYS A 209 -11.01 13.45 -9.30
N PHE A 210 -10.43 12.77 -8.29
CA PHE A 210 -10.94 11.49 -7.83
C PHE A 210 -12.36 11.58 -7.29
N VAL A 211 -12.65 12.52 -6.39
CA VAL A 211 -14.01 12.66 -5.85
C VAL A 211 -15.02 13.13 -6.91
N GLN A 212 -14.56 13.85 -7.94
CA GLN A 212 -15.38 14.21 -9.09
C GLN A 212 -15.72 13.01 -9.98
N SER A 213 -14.92 11.95 -9.96
CA SER A 213 -15.14 10.72 -10.74
C SER A 213 -16.15 9.76 -10.10
N ILE A 214 -16.67 10.06 -8.90
CA ILE A 214 -17.67 9.24 -8.21
C ILE A 214 -18.94 9.14 -9.06
N GLU A 215 -19.44 7.91 -9.23
CA GLU A 215 -20.63 7.62 -10.01
C GLU A 215 -21.87 8.36 -9.46
N PRO A 216 -22.86 8.69 -10.32
CA PRO A 216 -24.10 9.32 -9.87
C PRO A 216 -24.80 8.49 -8.78
N ASN A 217 -25.31 9.16 -7.75
CA ASN A 217 -25.93 8.57 -6.55
C ASN A 217 -24.96 7.71 -5.70
N GLY A 218 -23.66 7.86 -5.90
CA GLY A 218 -22.65 7.21 -5.09
C GLY A 218 -22.47 7.84 -3.70
N SER A 219 -21.43 7.38 -2.98
CA SER A 219 -21.11 7.85 -1.64
C SER A 219 -19.66 8.32 -1.56
N PHE A 220 -19.43 9.43 -0.87
CA PHE A 220 -18.12 9.93 -0.51
C PHE A 220 -17.93 9.87 1.01
N ILE A 221 -17.06 8.99 1.47
CA ILE A 221 -16.71 8.80 2.88
C ILE A 221 -15.36 9.48 3.10
N TYR A 222 -15.24 10.39 4.06
CA TYR A 222 -14.00 11.13 4.25
C TYR A 222 -13.65 11.36 5.72
N PHE A 223 -12.36 11.31 6.03
CA PHE A 223 -11.85 11.62 7.35
C PHE A 223 -12.03 13.12 7.65
N GLN A 224 -12.90 13.44 8.61
CA GLN A 224 -13.24 14.84 8.94
C GLN A 224 -12.12 15.59 9.66
N GLY A 225 -11.11 14.89 10.19
CA GLY A 225 -9.94 15.51 10.80
C GLY A 225 -9.02 16.20 9.79
N ASP A 226 -9.16 15.90 8.49
CA ASP A 226 -8.38 16.51 7.42
C ASP A 226 -9.11 17.73 6.83
N GLU A 227 -8.46 18.91 6.88
CA GLU A 227 -9.05 20.17 6.40
C GLU A 227 -9.28 20.17 4.89
N ASN A 228 -8.35 19.61 4.10
CA ASN A 228 -8.49 19.55 2.65
C ASN A 228 -9.68 18.67 2.26
N LEU A 229 -9.90 17.55 2.96
CA LEU A 229 -11.06 16.69 2.73
C LEU A 229 -12.37 17.36 3.10
N ARG A 230 -12.39 18.16 4.18
CA ARG A 230 -13.60 18.97 4.51
C ARG A 230 -13.92 19.96 3.41
N MET A 231 -12.92 20.68 2.88
CA MET A 231 -13.10 21.61 1.76
C MET A 231 -13.63 20.90 0.51
N LEU A 232 -13.07 19.77 0.13
CA LEU A 232 -13.53 18.97 -1.00
C LEU A 232 -14.98 18.48 -0.80
N ALA A 233 -15.34 18.09 0.42
CA ALA A 233 -16.71 17.67 0.74
C ALA A 233 -17.73 18.80 0.58
N GLU A 234 -17.40 20.03 1.01
CA GLU A 234 -18.28 21.21 0.82
C GLU A 234 -18.42 21.58 -0.67
N GLU A 235 -17.34 21.53 -1.44
CA GLU A 235 -17.38 21.74 -2.89
C GLU A 235 -18.32 20.73 -3.58
N LEU A 236 -18.22 19.45 -3.20
CA LEU A 236 -19.06 18.38 -3.77
C LEU A 236 -20.53 18.51 -3.41
N LYS A 237 -20.88 18.98 -2.21
CA LYS A 237 -22.29 19.26 -1.82
C LYS A 237 -22.96 20.20 -2.79
N ILE A 238 -22.21 21.19 -3.29
CA ILE A 238 -22.72 22.18 -4.25
C ILE A 238 -22.81 21.59 -5.65
N GLN A 239 -21.80 20.83 -6.07
CA GLN A 239 -21.66 20.36 -7.45
C GLN A 239 -22.48 19.09 -7.76
N LYS A 240 -22.61 18.20 -6.78
CA LYS A 240 -23.21 16.86 -6.92
C LYS A 240 -24.26 16.62 -5.82
N SER A 241 -25.39 17.29 -5.87
CA SER A 241 -26.43 17.25 -4.84
C SER A 241 -27.05 15.87 -4.54
N LYS A 242 -26.79 14.86 -5.37
CA LYS A 242 -27.29 13.47 -5.17
C LYS A 242 -26.26 12.53 -4.53
N LEU A 243 -25.05 13.00 -4.25
CA LEU A 243 -24.03 12.21 -3.56
C LEU A 243 -24.31 12.16 -2.05
N ALA A 244 -24.20 10.97 -1.45
CA ALA A 244 -24.14 10.83 0.00
C ALA A 244 -22.73 11.23 0.46
N ILE A 245 -22.62 12.29 1.26
CA ILE A 245 -21.34 12.80 1.78
C ILE A 245 -21.27 12.49 3.27
N ILE A 246 -20.37 11.59 3.66
CA ILE A 246 -20.34 10.93 4.96
C ILE A 246 -19.01 11.23 5.66
N PRO A 247 -18.97 12.16 6.62
CA PRO A 247 -17.79 12.38 7.44
C PRO A 247 -17.58 11.24 8.45
N TYR A 248 -16.31 10.95 8.78
CA TYR A 248 -16.00 10.03 9.87
C TYR A 248 -14.79 10.50 10.70
N ASP A 249 -14.68 9.97 11.91
CA ASP A 249 -13.52 10.04 12.79
C ASP A 249 -13.15 8.62 13.27
N ALA A 250 -12.23 8.52 14.20
CA ALA A 250 -11.89 7.25 14.82
C ALA A 250 -13.12 6.64 15.52
N TYR A 251 -13.30 5.34 15.39
CA TYR A 251 -14.27 4.61 16.18
C TYR A 251 -13.92 4.71 17.67
N ASP A 252 -14.90 5.06 18.49
CA ASP A 252 -14.78 5.27 19.94
C ASP A 252 -15.58 4.26 20.79
N GLY A 253 -16.18 3.26 20.14
CA GLY A 253 -16.93 2.21 20.81
C GLY A 253 -16.05 1.06 21.35
N ASN A 254 -16.70 0.05 21.96
CA ASN A 254 -16.07 -1.06 22.68
C ASN A 254 -16.02 -2.34 21.82
N VAL A 255 -15.38 -2.31 20.65
CA VAL A 255 -15.07 -3.53 19.90
C VAL A 255 -13.65 -3.98 20.26
N GLU A 256 -13.52 -5.19 20.80
CA GLU A 256 -12.19 -5.79 20.99
C GLU A 256 -11.59 -6.10 19.61
N MET A 257 -10.44 -5.51 19.33
CA MET A 257 -9.71 -5.68 18.09
C MET A 257 -8.29 -6.19 18.37
N GLN A 258 -7.79 -7.02 17.46
CA GLN A 258 -6.38 -7.43 17.53
C GLN A 258 -5.44 -6.33 17.00
N VAL A 259 -5.92 -5.50 16.08
CA VAL A 259 -5.24 -4.29 15.63
C VAL A 259 -5.56 -3.12 16.58
N PHE A 260 -4.60 -2.22 16.79
CA PHE A 260 -4.70 -1.15 17.76
C PHE A 260 -4.20 0.19 17.22
N GLY A 261 -4.35 1.24 18.03
CA GLY A 261 -3.98 2.61 17.70
C GLY A 261 -5.08 3.40 17.01
N ARG A 262 -5.12 4.71 17.26
CA ARG A 262 -6.17 5.61 16.77
C ARG A 262 -6.32 5.56 15.25
N HIS A 263 -5.21 5.45 14.51
CA HIS A 263 -5.26 5.35 13.05
C HIS A 263 -5.98 4.08 12.56
N ASN A 264 -5.84 2.94 13.29
CA ASN A 264 -6.58 1.72 12.97
C ASN A 264 -8.07 1.84 13.33
N MET A 265 -8.42 2.61 14.37
CA MET A 265 -9.81 2.93 14.67
C MET A 265 -10.43 3.85 13.61
N GLN A 266 -9.65 4.73 12.99
CA GLN A 266 -10.09 5.50 11.82
C GLN A 266 -10.33 4.59 10.61
N ASN A 267 -9.40 3.67 10.32
CA ASN A 267 -9.56 2.69 9.24
C ASN A 267 -10.79 1.80 9.44
N LEU A 268 -11.03 1.36 10.68
CA LEU A 268 -12.19 0.56 11.08
C LEU A 268 -13.50 1.29 10.79
N GLN A 269 -13.61 2.56 11.20
CA GLN A 269 -14.82 3.35 10.98
C GLN A 269 -15.08 3.59 9.49
N ALA A 270 -14.03 3.89 8.72
CA ALA A 270 -14.14 4.04 7.27
C ALA A 270 -14.62 2.75 6.59
N ALA A 271 -14.05 1.60 6.98
CA ALA A 271 -14.44 0.29 6.46
C ALA A 271 -15.89 -0.06 6.81
N MET A 272 -16.32 0.19 8.06
CA MET A 272 -17.71 0.00 8.49
C MET A 272 -18.69 0.81 7.64
N LEU A 273 -18.41 2.09 7.44
CA LEU A 273 -19.28 2.97 6.65
C LEU A 273 -19.36 2.52 5.19
N ALA A 274 -18.24 2.06 4.61
CA ALA A 274 -18.25 1.52 3.24
C ALA A 274 -19.09 0.25 3.14
N CYS A 275 -18.98 -0.67 4.10
CA CYS A 275 -19.80 -1.87 4.18
C CYS A 275 -21.28 -1.52 4.37
N HIS A 276 -21.58 -0.49 5.18
CA HIS A 276 -22.95 -0.02 5.37
C HIS A 276 -23.55 0.55 4.07
N CYS A 277 -22.78 1.28 3.25
CA CYS A 277 -23.22 1.78 1.95
C CYS A 277 -23.65 0.68 0.98
N ILE A 278 -23.18 -0.55 1.16
CA ILE A 278 -23.57 -1.70 0.34
C ILE A 278 -24.56 -2.64 1.04
N GLY A 279 -25.14 -2.21 2.18
CA GLY A 279 -26.24 -2.89 2.88
C GLY A 279 -25.82 -3.83 4.00
N ILE A 280 -24.56 -3.81 4.46
CA ILE A 280 -24.13 -4.57 5.64
C ILE A 280 -24.48 -3.78 6.90
N ALA A 281 -25.15 -4.42 7.86
CA ALA A 281 -25.49 -3.79 9.12
C ALA A 281 -24.24 -3.56 9.99
N PRO A 282 -24.14 -2.45 10.75
CA PRO A 282 -22.99 -2.20 11.62
C PRO A 282 -22.72 -3.35 12.60
N ASP A 283 -23.73 -3.95 13.20
CA ASP A 283 -23.57 -5.06 14.16
C ASP A 283 -22.93 -6.29 13.49
N ASP A 284 -23.31 -6.60 12.25
CA ASP A 284 -22.70 -7.68 11.48
C ASP A 284 -21.24 -7.37 11.16
N PHE A 285 -20.95 -6.13 10.76
CA PHE A 285 -19.57 -5.69 10.52
C PHE A 285 -18.71 -5.83 11.77
N TYR A 286 -19.14 -5.30 12.90
CA TYR A 286 -18.36 -5.33 14.15
C TYR A 286 -18.19 -6.75 14.69
N ARG A 287 -19.16 -7.62 14.54
CA ARG A 287 -19.04 -9.03 14.90
C ARG A 287 -17.93 -9.72 14.10
N GLU A 288 -17.92 -9.55 12.78
CA GLU A 288 -16.97 -10.25 11.92
C GLU A 288 -15.55 -9.66 11.96
N ILE A 289 -15.41 -8.35 12.15
CA ILE A 289 -14.10 -7.68 12.14
C ILE A 289 -13.28 -7.93 13.42
N SER A 290 -13.90 -8.36 14.52
CA SER A 290 -13.24 -8.55 15.83
C SER A 290 -12.04 -9.51 15.78
N THR A 291 -12.04 -10.44 14.84
CA THR A 291 -10.95 -11.43 14.64
C THR A 291 -9.93 -11.02 13.59
N PHE A 292 -10.04 -9.83 13.04
CA PHE A 292 -9.08 -9.31 12.05
C PHE A 292 -7.70 -9.07 12.68
N THR A 293 -6.67 -9.75 12.15
CA THR A 293 -5.29 -9.72 12.66
C THR A 293 -4.44 -8.62 12.05
N GLY A 294 -4.94 -7.93 11.02
CA GLY A 294 -4.20 -6.93 10.24
C GLY A 294 -3.87 -7.42 8.82
N ALA A 295 -3.21 -6.55 8.05
CA ALA A 295 -2.60 -6.90 6.77
C ALA A 295 -1.08 -7.00 6.95
N SER A 296 -0.43 -7.80 6.13
CA SER A 296 1.03 -7.96 6.18
C SER A 296 1.75 -6.61 6.07
N ASN A 297 2.80 -6.45 6.85
CA ASN A 297 3.55 -5.19 6.97
C ASN A 297 2.69 -3.97 7.40
N ARG A 298 1.63 -4.16 8.19
CA ARG A 298 0.80 -3.07 8.74
C ARG A 298 0.63 -3.27 10.24
N LEU A 299 1.60 -2.77 11.01
CA LEU A 299 1.75 -2.99 12.45
C LEU A 299 1.60 -4.49 12.80
N GLU A 300 2.23 -5.31 11.98
CA GLU A 300 2.22 -6.76 12.06
C GLU A 300 3.09 -7.23 13.24
N LYS A 301 2.50 -7.98 14.18
CA LYS A 301 3.27 -8.62 15.24
C LYS A 301 4.06 -9.79 14.66
N ILE A 302 5.40 -9.70 14.68
CA ILE A 302 6.30 -10.67 14.04
C ILE A 302 6.99 -11.60 15.02
N ALA A 303 7.15 -11.19 16.29
CA ALA A 303 7.68 -12.03 17.36
C ALA A 303 7.23 -11.52 18.72
N GLU A 304 7.18 -12.43 19.72
CA GLU A 304 6.82 -12.11 21.10
C GLU A 304 7.40 -13.16 22.05
N ASN A 305 7.78 -12.73 23.24
CA ASN A 305 8.07 -13.60 24.38
C ASN A 305 7.44 -13.03 25.65
N GLU A 306 7.75 -13.55 26.85
CA GLU A 306 7.14 -13.13 28.11
C GLU A 306 7.32 -11.62 28.41
N THR A 307 8.44 -11.03 27.98
CA THR A 307 8.80 -9.65 28.34
C THR A 307 8.81 -8.69 27.14
N SER A 308 8.96 -9.19 25.91
CA SER A 308 9.22 -8.37 24.75
C SER A 308 8.32 -8.71 23.58
N VAL A 309 8.05 -7.73 22.72
CA VAL A 309 7.24 -7.86 21.51
C VAL A 309 7.91 -7.13 20.37
N ALA A 310 7.81 -7.68 19.16
CA ALA A 310 8.33 -7.06 17.94
C ALA A 310 7.23 -6.89 16.89
N TYR A 311 7.22 -5.72 16.29
CA TYR A 311 6.32 -5.33 15.21
C TYR A 311 7.09 -4.96 13.96
N LYS A 312 6.48 -5.23 12.80
CA LYS A 312 6.90 -4.74 11.49
C LYS A 312 5.83 -3.84 10.90
N ASP A 313 6.23 -2.72 10.31
CA ASP A 313 5.31 -1.79 9.67
C ASP A 313 5.89 -1.20 8.38
N PHE A 314 5.03 -0.84 7.46
CA PHE A 314 5.39 -0.18 6.20
C PHE A 314 5.50 1.34 6.32
N ALA A 315 5.45 1.89 7.52
CA ALA A 315 5.58 3.33 7.76
C ALA A 315 6.93 3.83 7.23
N HIS A 316 6.88 4.75 6.29
CA HIS A 316 8.05 5.33 5.63
C HIS A 316 7.95 6.85 5.44
N SER A 317 6.76 7.43 5.56
CA SER A 317 6.56 8.88 5.53
C SER A 317 6.41 9.46 6.95
N PRO A 318 6.67 10.75 7.16
CA PRO A 318 6.69 11.39 8.48
C PRO A 318 5.43 11.13 9.31
N SER A 319 4.27 11.31 8.71
CA SER A 319 2.98 11.14 9.41
C SER A 319 2.68 9.68 9.74
N LYS A 320 3.02 8.72 8.86
CA LYS A 320 2.89 7.28 9.11
C LYS A 320 3.81 6.86 10.26
N LEU A 321 5.08 7.27 10.19
CA LEU A 321 6.09 7.01 11.21
C LEU A 321 5.61 7.45 12.61
N LYS A 322 5.16 8.69 12.72
CA LYS A 322 4.62 9.25 13.96
C LYS A 322 3.39 8.48 14.47
N ALA A 323 2.44 8.17 13.59
CA ALA A 323 1.22 7.45 13.95
C ALA A 323 1.51 6.04 14.48
N THR A 324 2.41 5.30 13.82
CA THR A 324 2.80 3.94 14.21
C THR A 324 3.54 3.92 15.54
N ILE A 325 4.51 4.82 15.75
CA ILE A 325 5.25 4.93 17.01
C ILE A 325 4.31 5.28 18.17
N ASN A 326 3.41 6.24 17.98
CA ASN A 326 2.41 6.62 19.00
C ASN A 326 1.51 5.44 19.35
N ALA A 327 1.03 4.68 18.35
CA ALA A 327 0.19 3.52 18.59
C ALA A 327 0.89 2.45 19.45
N VAL A 328 2.16 2.16 19.17
CA VAL A 328 2.94 1.21 19.97
C VAL A 328 3.19 1.75 21.38
N ARG A 329 3.50 3.04 21.51
CA ARG A 329 3.66 3.69 22.83
C ARG A 329 2.37 3.64 23.65
N GLU A 330 1.22 3.96 23.06
CA GLU A 330 -0.09 3.88 23.73
C GLU A 330 -0.43 2.46 24.17
N ARG A 331 -0.11 1.46 23.33
CA ARG A 331 -0.38 0.05 23.64
C ARG A 331 0.52 -0.50 24.74
N TYR A 332 1.76 -0.02 24.80
CA TYR A 332 2.81 -0.50 25.71
C TYR A 332 3.50 0.66 26.44
N PRO A 333 2.79 1.40 27.29
CA PRO A 333 3.34 2.59 27.96
C PRO A 333 4.56 2.26 28.86
N GLU A 334 4.60 1.06 29.44
CA GLU A 334 5.65 0.61 30.36
C GLU A 334 6.81 -0.12 29.66
N LYS A 335 6.70 -0.40 28.35
CA LYS A 335 7.78 -1.05 27.62
C LYS A 335 8.78 -0.02 27.10
N LYS A 336 10.07 -0.39 27.10
CA LYS A 336 11.10 0.38 26.41
C LYS A 336 10.90 0.25 24.91
N LEU A 337 10.55 1.35 24.24
CA LEU A 337 10.28 1.36 22.80
C LEU A 337 11.56 1.65 22.01
N ILE A 338 12.01 0.65 21.24
CA ILE A 338 13.09 0.75 20.27
C ILE A 338 12.44 0.85 18.88
N ALA A 339 12.59 1.98 18.22
CA ALA A 339 12.03 2.22 16.90
C ALA A 339 13.15 2.32 15.84
N CYS A 340 13.06 1.48 14.82
CA CYS A 340 13.99 1.45 13.69
C CYS A 340 13.24 1.89 12.42
N MET A 341 13.78 2.87 11.70
CA MET A 341 13.24 3.40 10.45
C MET A 341 14.25 3.27 9.33
N GLU A 342 13.83 2.75 8.15
CA GLU A 342 14.60 2.81 6.92
C GLU A 342 14.12 3.94 6.01
N LEU A 343 15.03 4.85 5.63
CA LEU A 343 14.81 5.80 4.55
C LEU A 343 15.10 5.09 3.21
N HIS A 344 14.06 4.78 2.45
CA HIS A 344 14.18 3.98 1.21
C HIS A 344 13.46 4.62 0.02
N THR A 345 12.39 5.38 0.25
CA THR A 345 11.63 6.03 -0.84
C THR A 345 12.42 7.18 -1.48
N PHE A 346 12.04 7.60 -2.68
CA PHE A 346 12.63 8.78 -3.31
C PHE A 346 12.54 10.00 -2.39
N SER A 347 11.36 10.32 -1.88
CA SER A 347 11.14 11.48 -1.01
C SER A 347 12.00 11.42 0.26
N SER A 348 12.05 10.26 0.94
CA SER A 348 12.79 10.10 2.20
C SER A 348 14.31 10.24 2.05
N LEU A 349 14.84 10.10 0.84
CA LEU A 349 16.27 10.22 0.52
C LEU A 349 16.63 11.61 -0.07
N MET A 350 15.69 12.56 -0.10
CA MET A 350 15.93 13.92 -0.59
C MET A 350 16.16 14.87 0.59
N ALA A 351 17.25 15.64 0.55
CA ALA A 351 17.62 16.59 1.60
C ALA A 351 16.49 17.60 1.90
N ASP A 352 15.81 18.10 0.87
CA ASP A 352 14.71 19.06 1.01
C ASP A 352 13.47 18.47 1.71
N PHE A 353 13.32 17.15 1.72
CA PHE A 353 12.21 16.47 2.37
C PHE A 353 12.51 16.09 3.82
N LEU A 354 13.77 15.83 4.16
CA LEU A 354 14.19 15.36 5.50
C LEU A 354 13.63 16.22 6.65
N PRO A 355 13.53 17.57 6.57
CA PRO A 355 12.98 18.38 7.66
C PRO A 355 11.56 18.01 8.10
N GLN A 356 10.77 17.34 7.24
CA GLN A 356 9.43 16.88 7.58
C GLN A 356 9.43 15.74 8.62
N TYR A 357 10.57 15.04 8.82
CA TYR A 357 10.73 14.00 9.84
C TYR A 357 10.99 14.56 11.25
N LYS A 358 11.07 15.88 11.40
CA LYS A 358 11.33 16.51 12.69
C LYS A 358 10.36 16.00 13.77
N ASP A 359 10.93 15.53 14.87
CA ASP A 359 10.22 15.00 16.04
C ASP A 359 9.27 13.80 15.77
N CYS A 360 9.35 13.16 14.59
CA CYS A 360 8.50 12.01 14.29
C CYS A 360 8.79 10.78 15.15
N MET A 361 10.00 10.65 15.70
CA MET A 361 10.43 9.54 16.53
C MET A 361 10.55 9.89 18.02
N LYS A 362 10.05 11.05 18.47
CA LYS A 362 10.25 11.56 19.84
C LYS A 362 9.65 10.68 20.94
N GLU A 363 8.61 9.89 20.63
CA GLU A 363 7.97 8.99 21.59
C GLU A 363 8.69 7.64 21.72
N ALA A 364 9.73 7.37 20.93
CA ALA A 364 10.60 6.23 21.09
C ALA A 364 11.68 6.53 22.15
N ASP A 365 11.98 5.56 23.01
CA ASP A 365 13.08 5.69 23.98
C ASP A 365 14.43 5.60 23.27
N ILE A 366 14.48 4.80 22.18
CA ILE A 366 15.63 4.67 21.30
C ILE A 366 15.12 4.75 19.87
N ALA A 367 15.74 5.60 19.07
CA ALA A 367 15.39 5.84 17.69
C ALA A 367 16.60 5.56 16.77
N TYR A 368 16.46 4.60 15.89
CA TYR A 368 17.46 4.23 14.89
C TYR A 368 16.96 4.56 13.50
N VAL A 369 17.76 5.27 12.72
CA VAL A 369 17.47 5.57 11.32
C VAL A 369 18.55 4.94 10.46
N TYR A 370 18.13 4.20 9.46
CA TYR A 370 19.01 3.55 8.49
C TYR A 370 18.76 4.09 7.09
N PHE A 371 19.80 4.28 6.33
CA PHE A 371 19.72 4.46 4.88
C PHE A 371 20.95 3.86 4.19
N ASN A 372 20.74 3.33 2.98
CA ASN A 372 21.84 2.78 2.18
C ASN A 372 22.33 3.80 1.13
N PRO A 373 23.57 4.30 1.20
CA PRO A 373 24.12 5.23 0.21
C PRO A 373 24.10 4.71 -1.23
N LYS A 374 24.22 3.39 -1.43
CA LYS A 374 24.14 2.77 -2.76
C LYS A 374 22.76 2.91 -3.39
N VAL A 375 21.71 2.91 -2.57
CA VAL A 375 20.33 3.16 -3.04
C VAL A 375 20.17 4.60 -3.53
N ILE A 376 20.81 5.57 -2.86
CA ILE A 376 20.81 6.97 -3.29
C ILE A 376 21.50 7.11 -4.65
N GLU A 377 22.67 6.47 -4.82
CA GLU A 377 23.40 6.45 -6.07
C GLU A 377 22.59 5.79 -7.21
N HIS A 378 22.01 4.61 -6.94
CA HIS A 378 21.16 3.91 -7.90
C HIS A 378 19.96 4.76 -8.36
N LYS A 379 19.33 5.49 -7.43
CA LYS A 379 18.23 6.42 -7.72
C LYS A 379 18.69 7.75 -8.34
N ARG A 380 19.99 7.97 -8.49
CA ARG A 380 20.61 9.19 -9.03
C ARG A 380 20.19 10.44 -8.26
N LEU A 381 20.06 10.33 -6.94
CA LEU A 381 19.76 11.43 -6.04
C LEU A 381 21.04 12.08 -5.53
N THR A 382 20.94 13.32 -5.06
CA THR A 382 22.03 14.00 -4.35
C THR A 382 22.33 13.25 -3.05
N PRO A 383 23.60 12.90 -2.77
CA PRO A 383 23.96 12.25 -1.52
C PRO A 383 23.56 13.06 -0.28
N ILE A 384 23.07 12.35 0.73
CA ILE A 384 22.82 12.88 2.07
C ILE A 384 23.78 12.23 3.07
N THR A 385 24.06 12.90 4.16
CA THR A 385 24.96 12.45 5.22
C THR A 385 24.19 11.99 6.47
N ALA A 386 24.82 11.16 7.30
CA ALA A 386 24.23 10.72 8.57
C ALA A 386 23.99 11.92 9.52
N ASP A 387 24.79 12.96 9.45
CA ASP A 387 24.64 14.17 10.28
C ASP A 387 23.43 15.00 9.83
N GLU A 388 23.22 15.19 8.52
CA GLU A 388 22.03 15.85 7.98
C GLU A 388 20.75 15.10 8.35
N VAL A 389 20.76 13.78 8.27
CA VAL A 389 19.62 12.97 8.70
C VAL A 389 19.35 13.13 10.21
N ARG A 390 20.39 13.06 11.04
CA ARG A 390 20.28 13.23 12.51
C ARG A 390 19.71 14.60 12.87
N GLU A 391 20.21 15.67 12.23
CA GLU A 391 19.74 17.04 12.43
C GLU A 391 18.28 17.20 12.03
N ALA A 392 17.89 16.64 10.89
CA ALA A 392 16.52 16.71 10.38
C ALA A 392 15.50 16.03 11.29
N PHE A 393 15.82 14.88 11.89
CA PHE A 393 14.93 14.21 12.85
C PHE A 393 14.79 14.95 14.19
N GLY A 394 15.76 15.79 14.56
CA GLY A 394 15.67 16.77 15.64
C GLY A 394 15.55 16.22 17.07
N THR A 395 15.52 14.90 17.26
CA THR A 395 15.43 14.26 18.58
C THR A 395 16.82 13.88 19.11
N LYS A 396 17.04 14.08 20.41
CA LYS A 396 18.35 13.83 21.06
C LYS A 396 18.77 12.36 21.06
N ASN A 397 17.84 11.44 20.76
CA ASN A 397 18.03 9.99 20.89
C ASN A 397 18.08 9.30 19.51
N VAL A 398 18.30 10.03 18.41
CA VAL A 398 18.42 9.44 17.07
C VAL A 398 19.86 9.08 16.78
N GLU A 399 20.09 7.81 16.48
CA GLU A 399 21.34 7.29 15.93
C GLU A 399 21.11 6.87 14.49
N VAL A 400 22.06 7.23 13.59
CA VAL A 400 21.92 7.01 12.15
C VAL A 400 22.98 6.02 11.67
N PHE A 401 22.53 5.03 10.88
CA PHE A 401 23.35 3.96 10.32
C PHE A 401 23.31 3.98 8.80
N THR A 402 24.43 3.65 8.17
CA THR A 402 24.54 3.47 6.72
C THR A 402 24.88 2.01 6.34
N GLU A 403 25.18 1.18 7.34
CA GLU A 403 25.44 -0.24 7.18
C GLU A 403 24.40 -1.05 7.96
N SER A 404 23.77 -2.01 7.30
CA SER A 404 22.68 -2.82 7.86
C SER A 404 23.13 -3.66 9.05
N GLU A 405 24.34 -4.23 8.98
CA GLU A 405 24.93 -5.02 10.06
C GLU A 405 25.15 -4.19 11.33
N ALA A 406 25.58 -2.93 11.19
CA ALA A 406 25.78 -2.02 12.34
C ALA A 406 24.44 -1.71 13.05
N LEU A 407 23.36 -1.50 12.29
CA LEU A 407 22.02 -1.38 12.85
C LEU A 407 21.61 -2.64 13.61
N GLN A 408 21.79 -3.82 13.01
CA GLN A 408 21.44 -5.09 13.64
C GLN A 408 22.20 -5.30 14.94
N GLU A 409 23.49 -4.98 14.97
CA GLU A 409 24.33 -5.08 16.18
C GLU A 409 23.86 -4.12 17.26
N ALA A 410 23.51 -2.87 16.90
CA ALA A 410 22.98 -1.89 17.83
C ALA A 410 21.65 -2.37 18.46
N VAL A 411 20.74 -2.94 17.67
CA VAL A 411 19.49 -3.52 18.17
C VAL A 411 19.75 -4.70 19.11
N ARG A 412 20.66 -5.64 18.75
CA ARG A 412 21.03 -6.78 19.60
C ARG A 412 21.62 -6.31 20.93
N ASN A 413 22.52 -5.35 20.90
CA ASN A 413 23.16 -4.80 22.10
C ASN A 413 22.13 -4.14 23.03
N GLN A 414 21.18 -3.38 22.50
CA GLN A 414 20.12 -2.78 23.28
C GLN A 414 19.21 -3.81 23.95
N LEU A 415 18.77 -4.83 23.24
CA LEU A 415 17.95 -5.90 23.80
C LEU A 415 18.71 -6.74 24.83
N SER A 416 19.99 -7.02 24.61
CA SER A 416 20.84 -7.75 25.55
C SER A 416 21.13 -6.95 26.83
N ALA A 417 21.33 -5.63 26.71
CA ALA A 417 21.55 -4.76 27.86
C ALA A 417 20.33 -4.63 28.77
N VAL A 418 19.15 -4.93 28.25
CA VAL A 418 17.83 -4.73 28.88
C VAL A 418 17.22 -6.06 29.34
N LYS A 419 18.04 -7.12 29.57
CA LYS A 419 17.63 -8.49 29.94
C LYS A 419 16.56 -8.64 31.05
N SER A 420 16.17 -7.55 31.71
CA SER A 420 15.12 -7.51 32.75
C SER A 420 14.01 -6.49 32.50
N GLN A 421 14.01 -5.81 31.34
CA GLN A 421 13.02 -4.76 31.06
C GLN A 421 12.12 -5.17 29.89
N ASN A 422 10.83 -4.95 30.05
CA ASN A 422 9.83 -5.08 29.00
C ASN A 422 10.21 -4.21 27.79
N THR A 423 10.34 -4.80 26.60
CA THR A 423 10.75 -4.08 25.39
C THR A 423 9.72 -4.25 24.26
N ALA A 424 9.48 -3.17 23.53
CA ALA A 424 8.79 -3.19 22.25
C ALA A 424 9.78 -2.79 21.14
N LEU A 425 10.01 -3.68 20.19
CA LEU A 425 10.81 -3.42 18.99
C LEU A 425 9.87 -3.10 17.82
N LEU A 426 10.11 -1.99 17.14
CA LEU A 426 9.33 -1.57 15.99
C LEU A 426 10.25 -1.36 14.77
N MET A 427 10.10 -2.20 13.74
CA MET A 427 10.87 -2.15 12.50
C MET A 427 10.01 -1.58 11.37
N MET A 428 10.36 -0.39 10.85
CA MET A 428 9.54 0.37 9.90
C MET A 428 10.30 0.61 8.59
N SER A 429 9.76 0.10 7.50
CA SER A 429 10.38 0.25 6.17
C SER A 429 9.41 0.00 5.03
N SER A 430 9.59 0.71 3.92
CA SER A 430 9.05 0.35 2.61
C SER A 430 10.03 -0.51 1.77
N GLY A 431 11.25 -0.72 2.28
CA GLY A 431 12.28 -1.60 1.72
C GLY A 431 12.49 -2.85 2.57
N THR A 432 13.73 -3.30 2.66
CA THR A 432 14.10 -4.56 3.32
C THR A 432 15.24 -4.41 4.33
N PHE A 433 15.61 -3.20 4.72
CA PHE A 433 16.81 -2.92 5.51
C PHE A 433 18.07 -3.59 4.91
N ASP A 434 18.20 -3.49 3.60
CA ASP A 434 19.28 -4.14 2.82
C ASP A 434 19.25 -5.67 2.87
N GLY A 435 18.05 -6.26 2.71
CA GLY A 435 17.88 -7.71 2.63
C GLY A 435 17.69 -8.43 3.96
N ILE A 436 17.50 -7.72 5.07
CA ILE A 436 17.20 -8.36 6.36
C ILE A 436 15.86 -9.09 6.29
N ASN A 437 15.82 -10.37 6.65
CA ASN A 437 14.59 -11.03 7.02
C ASN A 437 14.16 -10.56 8.42
N VAL A 438 13.39 -9.47 8.46
CA VAL A 438 13.00 -8.78 9.71
C VAL A 438 12.28 -9.71 10.67
N LYS A 439 11.46 -10.65 10.17
CA LYS A 439 10.74 -11.62 11.02
C LYS A 439 11.71 -12.59 11.68
N GLN A 440 12.60 -13.22 10.88
CA GLN A 440 13.62 -14.13 11.42
C GLN A 440 14.54 -13.42 12.42
N PHE A 441 14.95 -12.20 12.09
CA PHE A 441 15.77 -11.37 12.99
C PHE A 441 15.08 -11.12 14.32
N ALA A 442 13.79 -10.74 14.31
CA ALA A 442 13.02 -10.55 15.53
C ALA A 442 12.82 -11.85 16.34
N GLU A 443 12.54 -12.97 15.66
CA GLU A 443 12.42 -14.30 16.30
C GLU A 443 13.73 -14.73 16.98
N GLU A 444 14.88 -14.48 16.38
CA GLU A 444 16.19 -14.75 16.98
C GLU A 444 16.41 -13.92 18.23
N LEU A 445 16.05 -12.63 18.21
CA LEU A 445 16.15 -11.71 19.35
C LEU A 445 15.24 -12.09 20.52
N MET A 446 14.08 -12.68 20.27
CA MET A 446 13.12 -13.09 21.29
C MET A 446 13.40 -14.48 21.90
N LYS A 447 14.37 -15.25 21.34
CA LYS A 447 14.81 -16.55 21.89
C LYS A 447 15.84 -16.41 23.02
N VAL A 448 16.38 -15.23 23.23
CA VAL A 448 17.41 -14.91 24.24
C VAL A 448 16.73 -14.29 25.46
#